data_736e4f93fce93caa4dfac32b73d61ec1
#
_entry.id   736e4f93fce93caa4dfac32b73d61ec1
#
_cell.length_a   1.000
_cell.length_b   1.000
_cell.length_c   1.000
_cell.angle_alpha   90.00
_cell.angle_beta   90.00
_cell.angle_gamma   90.00
#
_symmetry.space_group_name_H-M   'P 1'
#
loop_
_entity.id
_entity.type
_entity.pdbx_description
1 polymer ?
#
loop_
_entity_poly.entity_id
_entity_poly.type
_entity_poly.pdbx_seq_one_letter_code
_entity_poly.pdbx_strand_id
1 'polypeptide(L)'
;MLGKKKKPFNAYENRVDDLIHVVWEARNCLNAKAKQVITRLGVINLYPDGADRKKAVSDAEEAKQVLLVAIGAYDTARMEYNNYIKKYAEKFDSPKREWTTTSHEIIEWAYQYYNKE
;
A
#
# COMPACT_ATOMS: atom_id res chain seq x y z
N MET A 1 37.09 -18.92 0.15
CA MET A 1 35.80 -19.54 0.23
C MET A 1 34.70 -18.50 -0.07
N LEU A 2 34.23 -18.55 -1.29
CA LEU A 2 33.25 -17.58 -1.77
C LEU A 2 31.93 -17.66 -1.02
N GLY A 3 31.51 -18.84 -0.57
CA GLY A 3 30.27 -19.03 0.14
C GLY A 3 30.19 -18.27 1.47
N LYS A 4 31.30 -18.17 2.20
CA LYS A 4 31.35 -17.46 3.46
C LYS A 4 31.22 -15.95 3.29
N LYS A 5 31.83 -15.41 2.22
CA LYS A 5 31.73 -13.97 1.92
C LYS A 5 30.37 -13.57 1.43
N LYS A 6 29.65 -14.50 0.78
CA LYS A 6 28.30 -14.23 0.24
C LYS A 6 27.20 -14.30 1.28
N LYS A 7 27.41 -14.96 2.42
CA LYS A 7 26.37 -15.13 3.44
C LYS A 7 25.76 -13.82 3.94
N PRO A 8 26.56 -12.81 4.35
CA PRO A 8 25.97 -11.54 4.78
C PRO A 8 25.21 -10.82 3.67
N PHE A 9 25.75 -10.88 2.44
CA PHE A 9 25.11 -10.27 1.29
C PHE A 9 23.78 -10.98 0.96
N ASN A 10 23.77 -12.31 1.00
CA ASN A 10 22.55 -13.08 0.75
C ASN A 10 21.49 -12.80 1.82
N ALA A 11 21.89 -12.67 3.08
CA ALA A 11 20.96 -12.31 4.16
C ALA A 11 20.36 -10.93 3.93
N TYR A 12 21.17 -9.98 3.49
CA TYR A 12 20.71 -8.64 3.14
C TYR A 12 19.70 -8.70 1.99
N GLU A 13 20.05 -9.40 0.90
CA GLU A 13 19.15 -9.52 -0.25
C GLU A 13 17.84 -10.19 0.11
N ASN A 14 17.89 -11.26 0.90
CA ASN A 14 16.69 -11.97 1.33
C ASN A 14 15.79 -11.05 2.17
N ARG A 15 16.40 -10.25 3.06
CA ARG A 15 15.63 -9.30 3.87
C ARG A 15 15.01 -8.21 3.02
N VAL A 16 15.75 -7.70 2.03
CA VAL A 16 15.23 -6.70 1.09
C VAL A 16 14.06 -7.28 0.31
N ASP A 17 14.19 -8.50 -0.19
CA ASP A 17 13.11 -9.16 -0.92
C ASP A 17 11.86 -9.34 -0.07
N ASP A 18 12.03 -9.74 1.20
CA ASP A 18 10.91 -9.87 2.13
C ASP A 18 10.22 -8.52 2.35
N LEU A 19 10.99 -7.46 2.52
CA LEU A 19 10.44 -6.12 2.73
C LEU A 19 9.73 -5.60 1.47
N ILE A 20 10.29 -5.85 0.30
CA ILE A 20 9.65 -5.51 -0.98
C ILE A 20 8.30 -6.22 -1.09
N HIS A 21 8.28 -7.50 -0.74
CA HIS A 21 7.06 -8.29 -0.80
C HIS A 21 5.97 -7.71 0.10
N VAL A 22 6.34 -7.31 1.31
CA VAL A 22 5.40 -6.68 2.25
C VAL A 22 4.86 -5.37 1.68
N VAL A 23 5.72 -4.54 1.07
CA VAL A 23 5.28 -3.28 0.45
C VAL A 23 4.31 -3.56 -0.70
N TRP A 24 4.62 -4.54 -1.56
CA TRP A 24 3.74 -4.90 -2.67
C TRP A 24 2.38 -5.38 -2.19
N GLU A 25 2.34 -6.24 -1.17
CA GLU A 25 1.08 -6.72 -0.60
C GLU A 25 0.28 -5.57 0.00
N ALA A 26 0.95 -4.69 0.73
CA ALA A 26 0.30 -3.53 1.33
C ALA A 26 -0.22 -2.56 0.26
N ARG A 27 0.53 -2.39 -0.83
CA ARG A 27 0.11 -1.57 -1.96
C ARG A 27 -1.13 -2.13 -2.63
N ASN A 28 -1.15 -3.44 -2.87
CA ASN A 28 -2.30 -4.10 -3.49
C ASN A 28 -3.53 -4.00 -2.59
N CYS A 29 -3.35 -4.18 -1.29
CA CYS A 29 -4.42 -4.03 -0.33
C CYS A 29 -4.95 -2.59 -0.32
N LEU A 30 -4.07 -1.61 -0.29
CA LEU A 30 -4.43 -0.19 -0.33
C LEU A 30 -5.26 0.13 -1.57
N ASN A 31 -4.82 -0.34 -2.74
CA ASN A 31 -5.54 -0.13 -3.99
C ASN A 31 -6.94 -0.76 -3.94
N ALA A 32 -7.05 -1.97 -3.41
CA ALA A 32 -8.34 -2.67 -3.28
C ALA A 32 -9.29 -1.93 -2.34
N LYS A 33 -8.77 -1.42 -1.21
CA LYS A 33 -9.59 -0.68 -0.24
C LYS A 33 -10.01 0.68 -0.80
N ALA A 34 -9.16 1.34 -1.55
CA ALA A 34 -9.52 2.58 -2.25
C ALA A 34 -10.66 2.32 -3.25
N LYS A 35 -10.56 1.23 -4.01
CA LYS A 35 -11.61 0.83 -4.93
C LYS A 35 -12.95 0.62 -4.21
N GLN A 36 -12.92 -0.03 -3.04
CA GLN A 36 -14.13 -0.25 -2.25
C GLN A 36 -14.78 1.07 -1.84
N VAL A 37 -13.98 2.04 -1.38
CA VAL A 37 -14.51 3.36 -1.01
C VAL A 37 -15.18 4.02 -2.22
N ILE A 38 -14.51 4.02 -3.37
CA ILE A 38 -15.03 4.63 -4.59
C ILE A 38 -16.36 3.97 -4.97
N THR A 39 -16.43 2.64 -4.93
CA THR A 39 -17.63 1.88 -5.24
C THR A 39 -18.76 2.21 -4.27
N ARG A 40 -18.47 2.25 -2.96
CA ARG A 40 -19.48 2.54 -1.95
C ARG A 40 -20.02 3.97 -2.06
N LEU A 41 -19.14 4.93 -2.39
CA LEU A 41 -19.57 6.32 -2.61
C LEU A 41 -20.50 6.41 -3.82
N GLY A 42 -20.20 5.65 -4.88
CA GLY A 42 -21.07 5.59 -6.06
C GLY A 42 -22.44 5.04 -5.76
N VAL A 43 -22.53 4.04 -4.87
CA VAL A 43 -23.79 3.42 -4.48
C VAL A 43 -24.73 4.42 -3.78
N ILE A 44 -24.18 5.37 -3.02
CA ILE A 44 -24.99 6.40 -2.33
C ILE A 44 -25.85 7.16 -3.34
N ASN A 45 -25.29 7.43 -4.52
CA ASN A 45 -25.99 8.19 -5.56
C ASN A 45 -27.18 7.44 -6.17
N LEU A 46 -27.28 6.13 -5.94
CA LEU A 46 -28.42 5.34 -6.41
C LEU A 46 -29.66 5.51 -5.53
N TYR A 47 -29.47 6.03 -4.33
CA TYR A 47 -30.57 6.17 -3.34
C TYR A 47 -30.68 7.63 -2.92
N PRO A 48 -31.73 8.34 -3.36
CA PRO A 48 -31.88 9.77 -3.03
C PRO A 48 -32.19 10.03 -1.55
N ASP A 49 -32.87 9.11 -0.89
CA ASP A 49 -33.21 9.24 0.52
C ASP A 49 -33.62 7.90 1.13
N GLY A 50 -34.00 7.92 2.39
CA GLY A 50 -34.54 6.76 3.08
C GLY A 50 -33.54 5.85 3.72
N ALA A 51 -34.01 4.66 4.14
CA ALA A 51 -33.20 3.68 4.87
C ALA A 51 -32.05 3.14 4.02
N ASP A 52 -32.29 2.95 2.72
CA ASP A 52 -31.27 2.41 1.81
C ASP A 52 -30.11 3.41 1.65
N ARG A 53 -30.41 4.71 1.60
CA ARG A 53 -29.37 5.73 1.56
C ARG A 53 -28.57 5.77 2.86
N LYS A 54 -29.23 5.64 4.00
CA LYS A 54 -28.56 5.59 5.30
C LYS A 54 -27.60 4.41 5.38
N LYS A 55 -28.03 3.24 4.90
CA LYS A 55 -27.19 2.06 4.86
C LYS A 55 -26.00 2.27 3.93
N ALA A 56 -26.23 2.83 2.74
CA ALA A 56 -25.15 3.08 1.78
C ALA A 56 -24.10 4.05 2.35
N VAL A 57 -24.54 5.09 3.05
CA VAL A 57 -23.64 6.04 3.71
C VAL A 57 -22.84 5.33 4.81
N SER A 58 -23.50 4.51 5.62
CA SER A 58 -22.84 3.75 6.68
C SER A 58 -21.78 2.79 6.11
N ASP A 59 -22.12 2.09 5.02
CA ASP A 59 -21.19 1.19 4.34
C ASP A 59 -19.97 1.95 3.80
N ALA A 60 -20.19 3.13 3.24
CA ALA A 60 -19.10 3.98 2.74
C ALA A 60 -18.19 4.45 3.88
N GLU A 61 -18.78 4.85 5.02
CA GLU A 61 -17.99 5.27 6.18
C GLU A 61 -17.14 4.12 6.73
N GLU A 62 -17.70 2.93 6.78
CA GLU A 62 -16.96 1.74 7.19
C GLU A 62 -15.80 1.46 6.23
N ALA A 63 -16.05 1.54 4.92
CA ALA A 63 -15.00 1.35 3.91
C ALA A 63 -13.88 2.38 4.07
N LYS A 64 -14.21 3.63 4.41
CA LYS A 64 -13.21 4.67 4.66
C LYS A 64 -12.33 4.34 5.86
N GLN A 65 -12.91 3.78 6.92
CA GLN A 65 -12.13 3.37 8.09
C GLN A 65 -11.16 2.24 7.74
N VAL A 66 -11.60 1.28 6.95
CA VAL A 66 -10.74 0.19 6.47
C VAL A 66 -9.61 0.75 5.59
N LEU A 67 -9.92 1.74 4.75
CA LEU A 67 -8.92 2.41 3.93
C LEU A 67 -7.85 3.09 4.78
N LEU A 68 -8.24 3.77 5.86
CA LEU A 68 -7.28 4.42 6.75
C LEU A 68 -6.29 3.41 7.35
N VAL A 69 -6.75 2.22 7.72
CA VAL A 69 -5.89 1.15 8.21
C VAL A 69 -4.91 0.71 7.11
N ALA A 70 -5.40 0.55 5.89
CA ALA A 70 -4.56 0.15 4.76
C ALA A 70 -3.50 1.21 4.43
N ILE A 71 -3.84 2.49 4.56
CA ILE A 71 -2.88 3.60 4.39
C ILE A 71 -1.74 3.47 5.40
N GLY A 72 -2.08 3.26 6.67
CA GLY A 72 -1.09 3.12 7.72
C GLY A 72 -0.18 1.91 7.49
N ALA A 73 -0.75 0.79 7.08
CA ALA A 73 0.02 -0.42 6.80
C ALA A 73 1.00 -0.22 5.64
N TYR A 74 0.55 0.45 4.57
CA TYR A 74 1.41 0.73 3.43
C TYR A 74 2.53 1.70 3.81
N ASP A 75 2.20 2.79 4.50
CA ASP A 75 3.20 3.77 4.90
C ASP A 75 4.26 3.16 5.82
N THR A 76 3.83 2.28 6.75
CA THR A 76 4.74 1.58 7.65
C THR A 76 5.67 0.64 6.86
N ALA A 77 5.10 -0.15 5.94
CA ALA A 77 5.89 -1.09 5.14
C ALA A 77 6.92 -0.36 4.29
N ARG A 78 6.51 0.74 3.66
CA ARG A 78 7.39 1.57 2.84
C ARG A 78 8.53 2.17 3.67
N MET A 79 8.20 2.69 4.85
CA MET A 79 9.19 3.28 5.74
C MET A 79 10.20 2.24 6.21
N GLU A 80 9.75 1.06 6.59
CA GLU A 80 10.64 -0.02 7.01
C GLU A 80 11.60 -0.43 5.91
N TYR A 81 11.10 -0.58 4.69
CA TYR A 81 11.93 -0.88 3.54
C TYR A 81 12.97 0.21 3.31
N ASN A 82 12.53 1.46 3.25
CA ASN A 82 13.40 2.60 2.97
C ASN A 82 14.48 2.75 4.05
N ASN A 83 14.12 2.59 5.31
CA ASN A 83 15.07 2.69 6.42
C ASN A 83 16.10 1.57 6.35
N TYR A 84 15.67 0.37 6.00
CA TYR A 84 16.58 -0.77 5.89
C TYR A 84 17.61 -0.56 4.79
N ILE A 85 17.17 -0.16 3.59
CA ILE A 85 18.10 0.03 2.48
C ILE A 85 19.03 1.22 2.72
N LYS A 86 18.55 2.30 3.33
CA LYS A 86 19.41 3.43 3.71
C LYS A 86 20.54 2.99 4.65
N LYS A 87 20.20 2.10 5.56
CA LYS A 87 21.15 1.65 6.58
C LYS A 87 22.20 0.68 6.01
N TYR A 88 21.80 -0.17 5.07
CA TYR A 88 22.65 -1.29 4.66
C TYR A 88 23.07 -1.30 3.19
N ALA A 89 22.43 -0.52 2.32
CA ALA A 89 22.71 -0.57 0.89
C ALA A 89 24.19 -0.22 0.59
N GLU A 90 24.68 0.83 1.21
CA GLU A 90 26.06 1.26 1.03
C GLU A 90 27.04 0.20 1.52
N LYS A 91 26.75 -0.40 2.67
CA LYS A 91 27.61 -1.44 3.26
C LYS A 91 27.77 -2.64 2.33
N PHE A 92 26.75 -2.99 1.58
CA PHE A 92 26.77 -4.15 0.70
C PHE A 92 26.91 -3.78 -0.77
N ASP A 93 27.20 -2.50 -1.06
CA ASP A 93 27.34 -1.99 -2.42
C ASP A 93 26.16 -2.38 -3.29
N SER A 94 24.97 -2.21 -2.75
CA SER A 94 23.73 -2.59 -3.42
C SER A 94 23.06 -1.36 -4.02
N PRO A 95 22.64 -1.40 -5.30
CA PRO A 95 21.99 -0.26 -5.96
C PRO A 95 20.50 -0.15 -5.67
N LYS A 96 20.01 -0.74 -4.61
CA LYS A 96 18.58 -0.67 -4.29
C LYS A 96 18.14 0.77 -4.05
N ARG A 97 16.98 1.11 -4.62
CA ARG A 97 16.42 2.44 -4.52
C ARG A 97 15.32 2.49 -3.47
N GLU A 98 15.13 3.68 -2.90
CA GLU A 98 14.03 3.92 -2.00
C GLU A 98 12.69 3.78 -2.73
N TRP A 99 11.68 3.39 -1.99
CA TRP A 99 10.32 3.30 -2.50
C TRP A 99 9.64 4.64 -2.28
N THR A 100 9.47 5.41 -3.36
CA THR A 100 9.02 6.80 -3.29
C THR A 100 7.53 7.00 -3.51
N THR A 101 6.83 6.00 -4.06
CA THR A 101 5.39 6.11 -4.30
C THR A 101 4.64 6.24 -2.98
N THR A 102 3.90 7.34 -2.81
CA THR A 102 3.15 7.59 -1.59
C THR A 102 1.77 6.92 -1.61
N SER A 103 1.19 6.72 -0.42
CA SER A 103 -0.19 6.22 -0.32
C SER A 103 -1.17 7.16 -1.02
N HIS A 104 -0.95 8.47 -0.92
CA HIS A 104 -1.78 9.47 -1.59
C HIS A 104 -1.80 9.26 -3.10
N GLU A 105 -0.63 9.03 -3.71
CA GLU A 105 -0.52 8.77 -5.15
C GLU A 105 -1.29 7.51 -5.55
N ILE A 106 -1.19 6.45 -4.76
CA ILE A 106 -1.88 5.19 -5.06
C ILE A 106 -3.40 5.41 -5.02
N ILE A 107 -3.89 6.13 -4.01
CA ILE A 107 -5.32 6.43 -3.88
C ILE A 107 -5.78 7.29 -5.05
N GLU A 108 -4.99 8.30 -5.43
CA GLU A 108 -5.31 9.18 -6.54
C GLU A 108 -5.41 8.41 -7.86
N TRP A 109 -4.46 7.50 -8.10
CA TRP A 109 -4.48 6.65 -9.29
C TRP A 109 -5.69 5.72 -9.29
N ALA A 110 -6.03 5.14 -8.13
CA ALA A 110 -7.22 4.31 -8.00
C ALA A 110 -8.48 5.10 -8.31
N TYR A 111 -8.58 6.32 -7.77
CA TYR A 111 -9.72 7.20 -8.01
C TYR A 111 -9.86 7.50 -9.50
N GLN A 112 -8.78 7.88 -10.16
CA GLN A 112 -8.79 8.18 -11.59
C GLN A 112 -9.17 6.96 -12.42
N TYR A 113 -8.66 5.79 -12.05
CA TYR A 113 -8.91 4.56 -12.80
C TYR A 113 -10.34 4.07 -12.65
N TYR A 114 -10.84 4.01 -11.40
CA TYR A 114 -12.14 3.42 -11.12
C TYR A 114 -13.31 4.38 -11.27
N ASN A 115 -13.04 5.67 -11.37
CA ASN A 115 -14.09 6.69 -11.45
C ASN A 115 -14.22 7.27 -12.87
N LYS A 116 -13.65 6.62 -13.86
CA LYS A 116 -13.68 7.08 -15.26
C LYS A 116 -15.04 6.98 -15.93
N GLU A 117 -15.93 6.19 -15.35
CA GLU A 117 -17.29 6.05 -15.88
C GLU A 117 -18.19 7.12 -15.26
#